data_e82fa5c87e45a529c65aee5ca94e31a6
#
_entry.id   e82fa5c87e45a529c65aee5ca94e31a6
#
_cell.length_a   1.000
_cell.length_b   1.000
_cell.length_c   1.000
_cell.angle_alpha   90.00
_cell.angle_beta   90.00
_cell.angle_gamma   90.00
#
_symmetry.space_group_name_H-M   'P 1'
#
loop_
_entity.id
_entity.type
_entity.pdbx_description
1 polymer ?
#
loop_
_entity_poly.entity_id
_entity_poly.type
_entity_poly.pdbx_seq_one_letter_code
_entity_poly.pdbx_strand_id
1 'polypeptide(L)' 'MPYVTRDKNGDLYLFAVLPERSRECWWAESGVDGTYLKLDKTQFPEVTWETEPLPVTIVALKE' A
#
# COMPACT_ATOMS: atom_id res chain seq x y z
N MET A 1 -11.65 2.72 -1.64
CA MET A 1 -11.13 1.51 -0.97
C MET A 1 -9.61 1.60 -0.94
N PRO A 2 -8.98 1.46 0.23
CA PRO A 2 -7.52 1.50 0.29
C PRO A 2 -6.88 0.20 -0.19
N TYR A 3 -5.60 0.29 -0.53
CA TYR A 3 -4.84 -0.83 -1.09
C TYR A 3 -3.48 -0.92 -0.44
N VAL A 4 -3.00 -2.16 -0.24
CA VAL A 4 -1.67 -2.42 0.29
C VAL A 4 -0.79 -2.96 -0.82
N THR A 5 0.39 -2.39 -0.95
CA THR A 5 1.37 -2.85 -1.94
C THR A 5 2.75 -2.89 -1.30
N ARG A 6 3.65 -3.64 -1.90
CA ARG A 6 5.03 -3.71 -1.47
C ARG A 6 5.95 -3.32 -2.62
N ASP A 7 6.87 -2.41 -2.34
CA ASP A 7 7.86 -1.99 -3.31
C ASP A 7 8.90 -3.08 -3.51
N LYS A 8 9.66 -2.96 -4.59
CA LYS A 8 10.67 -3.96 -4.92
C LYS A 8 11.72 -4.11 -3.83
N ASN A 9 11.99 -3.05 -3.08
CA ASN A 9 12.96 -3.09 -1.99
C ASN A 9 12.40 -3.67 -0.69
N GLY A 10 11.13 -4.05 -0.66
CA GLY A 10 10.51 -4.66 0.52
C GLY A 10 9.69 -3.72 1.38
N ASP A 11 9.70 -2.44 1.11
CA ASP A 11 8.90 -1.48 1.87
C ASP A 11 7.41 -1.64 1.55
N LEU A 12 6.59 -1.56 2.59
CA LEU A 12 5.15 -1.80 2.50
C LEU A 12 4.40 -0.48 2.66
N TYR A 13 3.40 -0.29 1.81
CA TYR A 13 2.62 0.95 1.80
C TYR A 13 1.13 0.70 1.72
N LEU A 14 0.37 1.60 2.33
CA LEU A 14 -1.08 1.66 2.21
C LEU A 14 -1.42 2.88 1.37
N PHE A 15 -2.12 2.67 0.27
CA PHE A 15 -2.57 3.75 -0.60
C PHE A 15 -4.06 3.98 -0.46
N ALA A 16 -4.48 5.24 -0.43
CA ALA A 16 -5.90 5.57 -0.35
C ALA A 16 -6.63 5.27 -1.66
N VAL A 17 -5.91 5.31 -2.77
CA VAL A 17 -6.47 5.03 -4.10
C VAL A 17 -5.63 3.95 -4.77
N LEU A 18 -6.15 3.37 -5.84
CA LEU A 18 -5.45 2.29 -6.53
C LEU A 18 -4.12 2.78 -7.10
N PRO A 19 -3.00 2.21 -6.66
CA PRO A 19 -1.69 2.61 -7.18
C PRO A 19 -1.36 1.87 -8.47
N GLU A 20 -0.35 2.37 -9.17
CA GLU A 20 0.17 1.74 -10.37
C GLU A 20 1.60 1.31 -10.14
N ARG A 21 1.99 0.23 -10.80
CA ARG A 21 3.34 -0.29 -10.70
C ARG A 21 4.29 0.53 -11.57
N SER A 22 5.39 0.95 -10.98
CA SER A 22 6.49 1.58 -11.67
C SER A 22 7.66 0.59 -11.76
N ARG A 23 8.87 1.08 -11.99
CA ARG A 23 10.05 0.22 -12.13
C ARG A 23 10.40 -0.51 -10.84
N GLU A 24 10.39 0.19 -9.72
CA GLU A 24 10.83 -0.35 -8.45
C GLU A 24 9.87 -0.02 -7.31
N CYS A 25 8.78 0.67 -7.60
CA CYS A 25 7.84 1.08 -6.57
C CYS A 25 6.44 1.18 -7.13
N TRP A 26 5.48 1.27 -6.22
CA TRP A 26 4.10 1.60 -6.55
C TRP A 26 3.91 3.09 -6.32
N TRP A 27 3.06 3.70 -7.13
CA TRP A 27 2.76 5.11 -6.96
C TRP A 27 1.31 5.38 -7.36
N ALA A 28 0.76 6.45 -6.84
CA ALA A 28 -0.57 6.90 -7.23
C ALA A 28 -0.50 8.37 -7.54
N GLU A 29 -1.12 8.75 -8.64
CA GLU A 29 -1.20 10.15 -9.00
C GLU A 29 -2.14 10.83 -8.03
N SER A 30 -1.60 11.72 -7.25
CA SER A 30 -2.36 12.41 -6.25
C SER A 30 -1.78 13.80 -6.11
N GLY A 31 -2.62 14.78 -6.19
CA GLY A 31 -2.20 16.14 -6.02
C GLY A 31 -2.21 16.58 -4.57
N VAL A 32 -2.47 15.70 -3.62
CA VAL A 32 -2.65 16.10 -2.24
C VAL A 32 -1.90 15.18 -1.29
N ASP A 33 -1.58 15.72 -0.14
CA ASP A 33 -0.91 14.96 0.91
C ASP A 33 -1.80 13.88 1.47
N GLY A 34 -1.19 12.85 2.04
CA GLY A 34 -1.93 11.82 2.76
C GLY A 34 -2.50 10.73 1.91
N THR A 35 -2.01 10.56 0.68
CA THR A 35 -2.52 9.51 -0.18
C THR A 35 -1.87 8.16 0.07
N TYR A 36 -0.77 8.13 0.79
CA TYR A 36 -0.16 6.87 1.17
C TYR A 36 0.48 6.96 2.54
N LEU A 37 0.65 5.79 3.14
CA LEU A 37 1.23 5.65 4.47
C LEU A 37 2.18 4.46 4.45
N LYS A 38 3.38 4.66 4.97
CA LYS A 38 4.33 3.55 5.09
C LYS A 38 3.95 2.68 6.27
N LEU A 39 3.87 1.38 6.02
CA LEU A 39 3.54 0.39 7.05
C LEU A 39 4.78 -0.34 7.53
N ASP A 40 4.66 -1.01 8.66
CA ASP A 40 5.70 -1.91 9.14
C ASP A 40 5.85 -3.04 8.12
N LYS A 41 7.05 -3.23 7.62
CA LYS A 41 7.31 -4.19 6.55
C LYS A 41 7.08 -5.64 6.97
N THR A 42 6.91 -5.92 8.26
CA THR A 42 6.62 -7.27 8.73
C THR A 42 5.15 -7.64 8.59
N GLN A 43 4.28 -6.65 8.32
CA GLN A 43 2.86 -6.91 8.12
C GLN A 43 2.63 -7.42 6.70
N PHE A 44 1.50 -8.09 6.50
CA PHE A 44 1.06 -8.58 5.19
C PHE A 44 2.16 -9.33 4.43
N PRO A 45 2.67 -10.44 5.01
CA PRO A 45 3.74 -11.18 4.34
C PRO A 45 3.33 -11.76 2.99
N GLU A 46 2.03 -11.91 2.76
CA GLU A 46 1.51 -12.38 1.48
C GLU A 46 1.59 -11.32 0.38
N VAL A 47 1.77 -10.06 0.74
CA VAL A 47 1.91 -8.98 -0.24
C VAL A 47 3.38 -8.84 -0.59
N THR A 48 3.71 -9.08 -1.86
CA THR A 48 5.07 -9.00 -2.37
C THR A 48 5.13 -7.99 -3.51
N TRP A 49 6.33 -7.77 -4.03
CA TRP A 49 6.49 -6.88 -5.19
C TRP A 49 5.70 -7.39 -6.39
N GLU A 50 5.55 -8.71 -6.53
CA GLU A 50 4.86 -9.32 -7.66
C GLU A 50 3.35 -9.38 -7.52
N THR A 51 2.81 -9.19 -6.32
CA THR A 51 1.34 -9.28 -6.13
C THR A 51 0.66 -7.99 -6.59
N GLU A 52 -0.60 -8.13 -6.98
CA GLU A 52 -1.43 -6.97 -7.30
C GLU A 52 -1.81 -6.23 -6.01
N PRO A 53 -2.20 -4.96 -6.11
CA PRO A 53 -2.63 -4.23 -4.92
C PRO A 53 -3.73 -4.98 -4.18
N LEU A 54 -3.54 -5.16 -2.88
CA LEU A 54 -4.49 -5.87 -2.03
C LEU A 54 -5.50 -4.89 -1.48
N PRO A 55 -6.79 -4.99 -1.86
CA PRO A 55 -7.80 -4.11 -1.28
C PRO A 55 -8.02 -4.47 0.19
N VAL A 56 -8.08 -3.45 1.03
CA VAL A 56 -8.27 -3.62 2.47
C VAL A 56 -9.33 -2.66 2.99
N THR A 57 -9.80 -2.94 4.18
CA THR A 57 -10.75 -2.08 4.88
C THR A 57 -10.12 -1.61 6.18
N ILE A 58 -10.30 -0.34 6.49
CA ILE A 58 -9.84 0.21 7.75
C ILE A 58 -10.97 0.12 8.74
N VAL A 59 -10.68 -0.48 9.89
CA VAL A 59 -11.68 -0.71 10.94
C VAL A 59 -11.18 -0.06 12.22
N ALA A 60 -12.05 0.73 12.85
CA ALA A 60 -11.73 1.29 14.16
C ALA A 60 -11.98 0.24 15.24
N LEU A 61 -11.00 0.05 16.11
CA LEU A 61 -11.15 -0.81 17.28
C LEU A 61 -11.65 0.04 18.44
N LYS A 62 -12.75 -0.37 19.03
CA LYS A 62 -13.31 0.29 20.21
C LYS A 62 -13.11 -0.61 21.41
N GLU A 63 -12.53 -0.05 22.45
CA GLU A 63 -12.32 -0.77 23.70
C GLU A 63 -13.20 -0.25 24.79
#